data_9de1b48bad14a4d9b31fd92bfe77915f
#
_entry.id   9de1b48bad14a4d9b31fd92bfe77915f
#
_cell.length_a   1.000
_cell.length_b   1.000
_cell.length_c   1.000
_cell.angle_alpha   90.00
_cell.angle_beta   90.00
_cell.angle_gamma   90.00
#
_symmetry.space_group_name_H-M   'P 1'
#
loop_
_entity.id
_entity.type
_entity.pdbx_description
1 polymer ?
#
loop_
_entity_poly.entity_id
_entity_poly.type
_entity_poly.pdbx_seq_one_letter_code
_entity_poly.pdbx_strand_id
1 'polypeptide(L)'
;MPWKAETPMEQKQRFVSLAESGHFTVTELCREFGISRKTGHKWLTRYRLHGSSGLEEKSRAPNGVPGKIELEIERAIVSERRAHPRWGPKKIRQRLICRHGIEVPPSVSTIGAVLSRNGMVTPRRRRGGVFGVKRGTLPPAERANHVWAVDFKGWFLLGDQQRCDPLTISDLYSRYVIRVEGLPQATIGWTQKSFKAAFRRYGLPEIIRVDNGAPFASMGPGGLSRLSVWWIGLGIEVEFSRPGCPQDNGYHERMHGTLKDD
;
A
#
# COMPACT_ATOMS: atom_id res chain seq x y z
N MET A 1 -40.27 13.93 -31.04
CA MET A 1 -40.01 13.56 -29.63
C MET A 1 -39.41 12.16 -29.61
N PRO A 2 -38.26 11.94 -28.99
CA PRO A 2 -37.73 10.59 -28.90
C PRO A 2 -38.62 9.74 -28.01
N TRP A 3 -38.97 8.55 -28.50
CA TRP A 3 -39.76 7.58 -27.76
C TRP A 3 -38.97 7.20 -26.50
N LYS A 4 -39.63 7.19 -25.33
CA LYS A 4 -39.02 6.69 -24.10
C LYS A 4 -38.75 5.20 -24.27
N ALA A 5 -37.48 4.79 -24.17
CA ALA A 5 -37.13 3.38 -24.13
C ALA A 5 -37.80 2.76 -22.87
N GLU A 6 -38.61 1.74 -23.03
CA GLU A 6 -39.22 1.00 -21.91
C GLU A 6 -38.09 0.32 -21.11
N THR A 7 -38.17 0.42 -19.80
CA THR A 7 -37.24 -0.30 -18.92
C THR A 7 -37.54 -1.81 -18.95
N PRO A 8 -36.54 -2.67 -18.65
CA PRO A 8 -36.80 -4.12 -18.56
C PRO A 8 -37.91 -4.50 -17.57
N MET A 9 -38.13 -3.69 -16.56
CA MET A 9 -39.20 -3.88 -15.58
C MET A 9 -40.55 -3.58 -16.18
N GLU A 10 -40.70 -2.48 -16.89
CA GLU A 10 -41.93 -2.11 -17.59
C GLU A 10 -42.33 -3.14 -18.65
N GLN A 11 -41.34 -3.65 -19.41
CA GLN A 11 -41.58 -4.72 -20.37
C GLN A 11 -42.09 -6.02 -19.73
N LYS A 12 -41.52 -6.40 -18.56
CA LYS A 12 -42.02 -7.57 -17.81
C LYS A 12 -43.44 -7.36 -17.28
N GLN A 13 -43.75 -6.19 -16.76
CA GLN A 13 -45.07 -5.83 -16.28
C GLN A 13 -46.11 -5.88 -17.45
N ARG A 14 -45.75 -5.31 -18.59
CA ARG A 14 -46.59 -5.32 -19.78
C ARG A 14 -46.82 -6.74 -20.29
N PHE A 15 -45.79 -7.57 -20.37
CA PHE A 15 -45.87 -8.98 -20.75
C PHE A 15 -46.87 -9.74 -19.84
N VAL A 16 -46.73 -9.58 -18.54
CA VAL A 16 -47.60 -10.26 -17.55
C VAL A 16 -49.03 -9.75 -17.63
N SER A 17 -49.24 -8.44 -17.74
CA SER A 17 -50.55 -7.85 -17.87
C SER A 17 -51.32 -8.39 -19.12
N LEU A 18 -50.62 -8.47 -20.25
CA LEU A 18 -51.17 -9.03 -21.48
C LEU A 18 -51.48 -10.53 -21.36
N ALA A 19 -50.63 -11.29 -20.66
CA ALA A 19 -50.85 -12.71 -20.42
C ALA A 19 -52.04 -13.00 -19.49
N GLU A 20 -52.25 -12.16 -18.46
CA GLU A 20 -53.36 -12.29 -17.52
C GLU A 20 -54.69 -11.79 -18.12
N SER A 21 -54.65 -10.94 -19.16
CA SER A 21 -55.87 -10.51 -19.86
C SER A 21 -56.61 -11.65 -20.60
N GLY A 22 -55.91 -12.76 -20.85
CA GLY A 22 -56.47 -13.94 -21.52
C GLY A 22 -56.70 -13.79 -23.03
N HIS A 23 -56.40 -12.62 -23.61
CA HIS A 23 -56.60 -12.36 -25.04
C HIS A 23 -55.51 -12.93 -25.94
N PHE A 24 -54.33 -13.26 -25.36
CA PHE A 24 -53.17 -13.71 -26.08
C PHE A 24 -52.63 -15.01 -25.47
N THR A 25 -52.14 -15.89 -26.31
CA THR A 25 -51.42 -17.06 -25.82
C THR A 25 -49.99 -16.68 -25.38
N VAL A 26 -49.48 -17.38 -24.36
CA VAL A 26 -48.08 -17.14 -23.89
C VAL A 26 -47.09 -17.32 -25.01
N THR A 27 -47.35 -18.18 -25.98
CA THR A 27 -46.47 -18.43 -27.14
C THR A 27 -46.41 -17.22 -28.08
N GLU A 28 -47.52 -16.58 -28.35
CA GLU A 28 -47.61 -15.36 -29.17
C GLU A 28 -46.89 -14.21 -28.48
N LEU A 29 -47.14 -13.97 -27.20
CA LEU A 29 -46.50 -12.95 -26.41
C LEU A 29 -44.97 -13.17 -26.36
N CYS A 30 -44.51 -14.40 -26.15
CA CYS A 30 -43.05 -14.67 -26.15
C CYS A 30 -42.39 -14.34 -27.49
N ARG A 31 -43.10 -14.54 -28.62
CA ARG A 31 -42.61 -14.19 -29.95
C ARG A 31 -42.54 -12.67 -30.12
N GLU A 32 -43.56 -11.95 -29.69
CA GLU A 32 -43.64 -10.49 -29.78
C GLU A 32 -42.56 -9.80 -28.92
N PHE A 33 -42.38 -10.27 -27.67
CA PHE A 33 -41.40 -9.74 -26.74
C PHE A 33 -39.97 -10.28 -26.97
N GLY A 34 -39.76 -11.16 -27.96
CA GLY A 34 -38.45 -11.72 -28.28
C GLY A 34 -37.84 -12.58 -27.18
N ILE A 35 -38.66 -13.23 -26.35
CA ILE A 35 -38.19 -14.07 -25.22
C ILE A 35 -38.56 -15.53 -25.42
N SER A 36 -37.82 -16.44 -24.80
CA SER A 36 -38.15 -17.86 -24.83
C SER A 36 -39.42 -18.17 -24.01
N ARG A 37 -40.16 -19.19 -24.39
CA ARG A 37 -41.34 -19.67 -23.61
C ARG A 37 -40.97 -20.00 -22.17
N LYS A 38 -39.78 -20.56 -21.93
CA LYS A 38 -39.24 -20.82 -20.58
C LYS A 38 -39.14 -19.53 -19.77
N THR A 39 -38.68 -18.45 -20.38
CA THR A 39 -38.58 -17.13 -19.77
C THR A 39 -39.93 -16.54 -19.48
N GLY A 40 -40.86 -16.63 -20.42
CA GLY A 40 -42.27 -16.18 -20.23
C GLY A 40 -42.94 -16.88 -19.06
N HIS A 41 -42.94 -18.20 -19.03
CA HIS A 41 -43.50 -18.97 -17.92
C HIS A 41 -42.82 -18.69 -16.58
N LYS A 42 -41.48 -18.47 -16.56
CA LYS A 42 -40.74 -18.08 -15.35
C LYS A 42 -41.28 -16.78 -14.75
N TRP A 43 -41.55 -15.77 -15.60
CA TRP A 43 -42.04 -14.47 -15.12
C TRP A 43 -43.50 -14.55 -14.68
N LEU A 44 -44.34 -15.27 -15.39
CA LEU A 44 -45.72 -15.51 -14.98
C LEU A 44 -45.84 -16.25 -13.65
N THR A 45 -45.06 -17.32 -13.46
CA THR A 45 -45.04 -18.05 -12.19
C THR A 45 -44.59 -17.17 -11.04
N ARG A 46 -43.53 -16.37 -11.24
CA ARG A 46 -43.04 -15.45 -10.20
C ARG A 46 -44.04 -14.35 -9.85
N TYR A 47 -44.72 -13.82 -10.84
CA TYR A 47 -45.75 -12.82 -10.63
C TYR A 47 -46.96 -13.40 -9.87
N ARG A 48 -47.43 -14.59 -10.21
CA ARG A 48 -48.52 -15.27 -9.50
C ARG A 48 -48.21 -15.59 -8.05
N LEU A 49 -46.90 -15.88 -7.75
CA LEU A 49 -46.49 -16.20 -6.39
C LEU A 49 -46.18 -14.95 -5.54
N HIS A 50 -45.64 -13.90 -6.14
CA HIS A 50 -45.10 -12.77 -5.40
C HIS A 50 -45.62 -11.39 -5.89
N GLY A 51 -46.53 -11.33 -6.82
CA GLY A 51 -46.99 -10.07 -7.41
C GLY A 51 -45.89 -9.33 -8.16
N SER A 52 -45.95 -8.01 -8.18
CA SER A 52 -44.98 -7.16 -8.86
C SER A 52 -43.54 -7.33 -8.36
N SER A 53 -43.34 -7.66 -7.09
CA SER A 53 -41.98 -7.93 -6.54
C SER A 53 -41.35 -9.18 -7.13
N GLY A 54 -42.15 -10.12 -7.65
CA GLY A 54 -41.65 -11.31 -8.35
C GLY A 54 -40.98 -11.01 -9.70
N LEU A 55 -41.18 -9.81 -10.25
CA LEU A 55 -40.59 -9.37 -11.52
C LEU A 55 -39.21 -8.75 -11.35
N GLU A 56 -38.80 -8.48 -10.10
CA GLU A 56 -37.46 -7.98 -9.80
C GLU A 56 -36.39 -9.04 -10.10
N GLU A 57 -35.23 -8.57 -10.56
CA GLU A 57 -34.07 -9.43 -10.77
C GLU A 57 -33.49 -9.87 -9.41
N LYS A 58 -33.50 -11.18 -9.18
CA LYS A 58 -32.83 -11.74 -8.01
C LYS A 58 -31.34 -11.67 -8.22
N SER A 59 -30.58 -11.37 -7.14
CA SER A 59 -29.13 -11.43 -7.16
C SER A 59 -28.66 -12.78 -7.73
N ARG A 60 -27.70 -12.72 -8.65
CA ARG A 60 -27.03 -13.91 -9.20
C ARG A 60 -25.79 -14.29 -8.39
N ALA A 61 -25.50 -13.55 -7.31
CA ALA A 61 -24.40 -13.87 -6.43
C ALA A 61 -24.64 -15.24 -5.75
N PRO A 62 -23.60 -16.07 -5.62
CA PRO A 62 -23.71 -17.33 -4.89
C PRO A 62 -24.12 -17.06 -3.44
N ASN A 63 -24.97 -17.92 -2.89
CA ASN A 63 -25.42 -17.82 -1.49
C ASN A 63 -24.30 -18.06 -0.47
N GLY A 64 -23.20 -18.66 -0.89
CA GLY A 64 -21.98 -18.85 -0.10
C GLY A 64 -20.77 -18.68 -1.00
N VAL A 65 -19.73 -18.03 -0.50
CA VAL A 65 -18.44 -17.90 -1.17
C VAL A 65 -17.48 -18.86 -0.47
N PRO A 66 -17.07 -19.96 -1.14
CA PRO A 66 -16.03 -20.84 -0.57
C PRO A 66 -14.77 -20.02 -0.25
N GLY A 67 -14.20 -20.23 0.93
CA GLY A 67 -13.01 -19.49 1.36
C GLY A 67 -13.26 -18.06 1.85
N LYS A 68 -14.52 -17.71 2.16
CA LYS A 68 -14.82 -16.46 2.86
C LYS A 68 -14.12 -16.47 4.23
N ILE A 69 -13.38 -15.40 4.52
CA ILE A 69 -12.69 -15.25 5.80
C ILE A 69 -13.71 -15.21 6.94
N GLU A 70 -13.36 -15.80 8.06
CA GLU A 70 -14.13 -15.71 9.30
C GLU A 70 -14.28 -14.25 9.75
N LEU A 71 -15.44 -13.94 10.28
CA LEU A 71 -15.76 -12.57 10.69
C LEU A 71 -14.81 -12.03 11.76
N GLU A 72 -14.32 -12.90 12.63
CA GLU A 72 -13.35 -12.55 13.68
C GLU A 72 -12.01 -12.11 13.09
N ILE A 73 -11.51 -12.84 12.08
CA ILE A 73 -10.28 -12.48 11.38
C ILE A 73 -10.45 -11.16 10.61
N GLU A 74 -11.60 -10.94 9.99
CA GLU A 74 -11.91 -9.67 9.31
C GLU A 74 -11.91 -8.50 10.30
N ARG A 75 -12.53 -8.68 11.47
CA ARG A 75 -12.53 -7.68 12.55
C ARG A 75 -11.12 -7.39 13.06
N ALA A 76 -10.28 -8.41 13.24
CA ALA A 76 -8.89 -8.25 13.64
C ALA A 76 -8.09 -7.44 12.62
N ILE A 77 -8.26 -7.72 11.31
CA ILE A 77 -7.62 -6.96 10.22
C ILE A 77 -8.02 -5.48 10.28
N VAL A 78 -9.32 -5.20 10.44
CA VAL A 78 -9.85 -3.84 10.50
C VAL A 78 -9.36 -3.11 11.75
N SER A 79 -9.30 -3.79 12.89
CA SER A 79 -8.80 -3.25 14.15
C SER A 79 -7.33 -2.86 14.06
N GLU A 80 -6.47 -3.75 13.54
CA GLU A 80 -5.04 -3.45 13.35
C GLU A 80 -4.82 -2.30 12.36
N ARG A 81 -5.65 -2.19 11.32
CA ARG A 81 -5.56 -1.07 10.37
C ARG A 81 -6.00 0.26 10.97
N ARG A 82 -7.00 0.25 11.87
CA ARG A 82 -7.43 1.46 12.60
C ARG A 82 -6.38 1.94 13.59
N ALA A 83 -5.75 0.99 14.30
CA ALA A 83 -4.67 1.30 15.22
C ALA A 83 -3.42 1.83 14.49
N HIS A 84 -3.17 1.32 13.28
CA HIS A 84 -2.00 1.67 12.47
C HIS A 84 -2.39 2.06 11.04
N PRO A 85 -2.86 3.30 10.79
CA PRO A 85 -3.45 3.72 9.51
C PRO A 85 -2.55 3.56 8.28
N ARG A 86 -1.23 3.53 8.45
CA ARG A 86 -0.25 3.39 7.36
C ARG A 86 0.24 1.97 7.12
N TRP A 87 -0.15 1.02 7.96
CA TRP A 87 0.30 -0.36 7.80
C TRP A 87 -0.35 -1.01 6.58
N GLY A 88 0.51 -1.57 5.71
CA GLY A 88 0.05 -2.34 4.56
C GLY A 88 -0.33 -3.78 4.94
N PRO A 89 -0.97 -4.53 4.02
CA PRO A 89 -1.40 -5.90 4.26
C PRO A 89 -0.31 -6.85 4.76
N LYS A 90 0.96 -6.66 4.34
CA LYS A 90 2.10 -7.47 4.79
C LYS A 90 2.37 -7.33 6.30
N LYS A 91 2.37 -6.08 6.82
CA LYS A 91 2.57 -5.82 8.25
C LYS A 91 1.40 -6.34 9.08
N ILE A 92 0.18 -6.11 8.61
CA ILE A 92 -1.04 -6.61 9.27
C ILE A 92 -1.00 -8.13 9.34
N ARG A 93 -0.63 -8.83 8.26
CA ARG A 93 -0.50 -10.29 8.25
C ARG A 93 0.47 -10.79 9.33
N GLN A 94 1.62 -10.14 9.46
CA GLN A 94 2.59 -10.48 10.51
C GLN A 94 2.02 -10.26 11.92
N ARG A 95 1.24 -9.19 12.10
CA ARG A 95 0.62 -8.89 13.38
C ARG A 95 -0.46 -9.90 13.77
N LEU A 96 -1.22 -10.39 12.79
CA LEU A 96 -2.21 -11.47 13.01
C LEU A 96 -1.54 -12.73 13.57
N ILE A 97 -0.34 -13.07 13.13
CA ILE A 97 0.45 -14.19 13.66
C ILE A 97 0.91 -13.87 15.09
N CYS A 98 1.63 -12.76 15.27
CA CYS A 98 2.36 -12.50 16.51
C CYS A 98 1.47 -12.08 17.67
N ARG A 99 0.36 -11.35 17.42
CA ARG A 99 -0.50 -10.81 18.47
C ARG A 99 -1.82 -11.56 18.63
N HIS A 100 -2.40 -11.98 17.51
CA HIS A 100 -3.69 -12.66 17.53
C HIS A 100 -3.57 -14.18 17.52
N GLY A 101 -2.35 -14.75 17.44
CA GLY A 101 -2.10 -16.18 17.49
C GLY A 101 -2.71 -16.96 16.32
N ILE A 102 -2.99 -16.30 15.19
CA ILE A 102 -3.59 -16.95 14.02
C ILE A 102 -2.50 -17.73 13.29
N GLU A 103 -2.50 -19.06 13.44
CA GLU A 103 -1.50 -19.94 12.82
C GLU A 103 -1.50 -19.85 11.29
N VAL A 104 -2.69 -19.80 10.67
CA VAL A 104 -2.84 -19.72 9.21
C VAL A 104 -3.53 -18.40 8.83
N PRO A 105 -2.79 -17.29 8.81
CA PRO A 105 -3.36 -16.00 8.47
C PRO A 105 -3.70 -15.92 6.98
N PRO A 106 -4.72 -15.13 6.59
CA PRO A 106 -5.09 -14.90 5.20
C PRO A 106 -3.91 -14.40 4.36
N SER A 107 -3.99 -14.62 3.05
CA SER A 107 -2.99 -14.11 2.12
C SER A 107 -2.95 -12.57 2.12
N VAL A 108 -1.81 -12.00 1.73
CA VAL A 108 -1.65 -10.54 1.62
C VAL A 108 -2.69 -9.91 0.69
N SER A 109 -3.01 -10.59 -0.42
CA SER A 109 -4.06 -10.15 -1.35
C SER A 109 -5.44 -10.16 -0.72
N THR A 110 -5.74 -11.18 0.07
CA THR A 110 -7.03 -11.30 0.78
C THR A 110 -7.17 -10.20 1.85
N ILE A 111 -6.12 -9.93 2.62
CA ILE A 111 -6.11 -8.82 3.57
C ILE A 111 -6.30 -7.48 2.82
N GLY A 112 -5.63 -7.29 1.69
CA GLY A 112 -5.82 -6.12 0.84
C GLY A 112 -7.25 -5.95 0.35
N ALA A 113 -7.92 -7.04 -0.05
CA ALA A 113 -9.33 -7.04 -0.46
C ALA A 113 -10.26 -6.68 0.71
N VAL A 114 -9.99 -7.18 1.93
CA VAL A 114 -10.74 -6.81 3.15
C VAL A 114 -10.62 -5.32 3.41
N LEU A 115 -9.40 -4.77 3.39
CA LEU A 115 -9.16 -3.35 3.62
C LEU A 115 -9.83 -2.47 2.55
N SER A 116 -9.80 -2.88 1.28
CA SER A 116 -10.46 -2.17 0.19
C SER A 116 -11.98 -2.15 0.36
N ARG A 117 -12.58 -3.29 0.68
CA ARG A 117 -14.01 -3.45 0.92
C ARG A 117 -14.52 -2.61 2.08
N ASN A 118 -13.68 -2.43 3.11
CA ASN A 118 -13.96 -1.57 4.27
C ASN A 118 -13.56 -0.10 4.04
N GLY A 119 -13.24 0.33 2.80
CA GLY A 119 -12.91 1.72 2.47
C GLY A 119 -11.57 2.21 3.07
N MET A 120 -10.72 1.30 3.53
CA MET A 120 -9.46 1.65 4.22
C MET A 120 -8.25 1.74 3.28
N VAL A 121 -8.47 1.72 1.97
CA VAL A 121 -7.44 1.87 0.95
C VAL A 121 -7.67 3.17 0.20
N THR A 122 -6.77 4.12 0.37
CA THR A 122 -6.77 5.33 -0.45
C THR A 122 -6.16 5.01 -1.81
N PRO A 123 -6.89 5.22 -2.93
CA PRO A 123 -6.32 5.03 -4.25
C PRO A 123 -5.08 5.90 -4.41
N ARG A 124 -3.94 5.31 -4.74
CA ARG A 124 -2.77 6.10 -5.11
C ARG A 124 -3.12 6.86 -6.39
N ARG A 125 -3.15 8.19 -6.33
CA ARG A 125 -3.11 9.01 -7.54
C ARG A 125 -1.89 8.54 -8.34
N ARG A 126 -2.11 7.97 -9.53
CA ARG A 126 -1.04 7.78 -10.49
C ARG A 126 -0.48 9.18 -10.73
N ARG A 127 0.71 9.46 -10.19
CA ARG A 127 1.47 10.63 -10.65
C ARG A 127 1.67 10.37 -12.13
N GLY A 128 1.02 11.17 -12.98
CA GLY A 128 1.32 11.19 -14.41
C GLY A 128 2.83 11.29 -14.52
N GLY A 129 3.46 10.39 -15.28
CA GLY A 129 4.89 10.44 -15.47
C GLY A 129 5.22 11.84 -16.00
N VAL A 130 5.83 12.66 -15.17
CA VAL A 130 6.52 13.84 -15.65
C VAL A 130 7.61 13.25 -16.54
N PHE A 131 7.54 13.53 -17.83
CA PHE A 131 8.64 13.29 -18.76
C PHE A 131 9.83 14.13 -18.26
N GLY A 132 10.51 13.62 -17.22
CA GLY A 132 11.68 14.23 -16.64
C GLY A 132 12.87 13.88 -17.53
N VAL A 133 13.68 14.86 -17.85
CA VAL A 133 15.04 14.70 -18.33
C VAL A 133 15.66 13.51 -17.59
N LYS A 134 16.20 12.52 -18.31
CA LYS A 134 16.98 11.42 -17.72
C LYS A 134 18.19 12.00 -17.01
N ARG A 135 18.03 12.38 -15.75
CA ARG A 135 19.16 12.69 -14.87
C ARG A 135 19.85 11.38 -14.57
N GLY A 136 21.17 11.33 -14.70
CA GLY A 136 21.95 10.16 -14.37
C GLY A 136 21.46 9.59 -13.03
N THR A 137 21.22 8.30 -12.96
CA THR A 137 20.86 7.61 -11.73
C THR A 137 22.12 7.21 -10.98
N LEU A 138 22.11 7.33 -9.66
CA LEU A 138 23.16 6.75 -8.84
C LEU A 138 23.18 5.23 -9.05
N PRO A 139 24.37 4.58 -9.07
CA PRO A 139 24.44 3.15 -9.28
C PRO A 139 23.56 2.38 -8.29
N PRO A 140 22.84 1.33 -8.73
CA PRO A 140 22.10 0.48 -7.83
C PRO A 140 23.05 -0.34 -6.95
N ALA A 141 22.61 -0.65 -5.74
CA ALA A 141 23.32 -1.62 -4.91
C ALA A 141 23.18 -3.02 -5.48
N GLU A 142 24.28 -3.76 -5.65
CA GLU A 142 24.31 -5.06 -6.33
C GLU A 142 24.30 -6.25 -5.35
N ARG A 143 24.79 -6.05 -4.13
CA ARG A 143 24.88 -7.07 -3.06
C ARG A 143 24.77 -6.44 -1.67
N ALA A 144 24.60 -7.27 -0.67
CA ALA A 144 24.65 -6.82 0.73
C ALA A 144 26.03 -6.21 1.05
N ASN A 145 26.05 -5.17 1.87
CA ASN A 145 27.24 -4.38 2.20
C ASN A 145 27.91 -3.64 1.02
N HIS A 146 27.25 -3.59 -0.14
CA HIS A 146 27.76 -2.77 -1.24
C HIS A 146 27.52 -1.28 -0.95
N VAL A 147 26.26 -0.88 -0.77
CA VAL A 147 25.91 0.53 -0.54
C VAL A 147 25.08 0.66 0.73
N TRP A 148 25.61 1.42 1.70
CA TRP A 148 24.80 1.84 2.85
C TRP A 148 24.28 3.25 2.65
N ALA A 149 22.98 3.44 2.83
CA ALA A 149 22.38 4.76 2.84
C ALA A 149 22.25 5.24 4.29
N VAL A 150 22.51 6.52 4.48
CA VAL A 150 22.55 7.16 5.80
C VAL A 150 21.79 8.46 5.75
N ASP A 151 21.00 8.70 6.79
CA ASP A 151 20.21 9.93 6.88
C ASP A 151 19.90 10.29 8.33
N PHE A 152 19.72 11.58 8.59
CA PHE A 152 19.12 12.09 9.81
C PHE A 152 17.66 12.46 9.55
N LYS A 153 16.76 11.93 10.37
CA LYS A 153 15.31 12.20 10.24
C LYS A 153 14.92 13.66 10.54
N GLY A 154 15.84 14.49 10.92
CA GLY A 154 15.58 15.76 11.58
C GLY A 154 15.45 15.57 13.10
N TRP A 155 15.51 16.64 13.85
CA TRP A 155 15.47 16.59 15.31
C TRP A 155 14.05 16.77 15.86
N PHE A 156 13.82 16.24 17.06
CA PHE A 156 12.63 16.51 17.87
C PHE A 156 12.99 16.48 19.38
N LEU A 157 12.08 16.96 20.21
CA LEU A 157 12.24 16.88 21.65
C LEU A 157 11.58 15.62 22.18
N LEU A 158 12.26 14.92 23.07
CA LEU A 158 11.72 13.81 23.84
C LEU A 158 10.78 14.31 24.94
N GLY A 159 10.08 13.42 25.61
CA GLY A 159 9.17 13.76 26.71
C GLY A 159 9.85 14.50 27.88
N ASP A 160 11.14 14.28 28.08
CA ASP A 160 12.00 14.97 29.06
C ASP A 160 12.64 16.28 28.52
N GLN A 161 12.15 16.78 27.37
CA GLN A 161 12.64 17.97 26.68
C GLN A 161 14.09 17.86 26.15
N GLN A 162 14.70 16.69 26.19
CA GLN A 162 16.00 16.48 25.54
C GLN A 162 15.85 16.40 24.02
N ARG A 163 16.83 16.96 23.31
CA ARG A 163 16.89 16.89 21.86
C ARG A 163 17.30 15.49 21.41
N CYS A 164 16.64 14.99 20.39
CA CYS A 164 16.94 13.73 19.73
C CYS A 164 17.10 13.96 18.23
N ASP A 165 18.26 13.58 17.70
CA ASP A 165 18.56 13.55 16.27
C ASP A 165 18.67 12.08 15.83
N PRO A 166 17.61 11.46 15.29
CA PRO A 166 17.65 10.06 14.89
C PRO A 166 18.52 9.86 13.66
N LEU A 167 19.62 9.10 13.83
CA LEU A 167 20.46 8.60 12.77
C LEU A 167 19.91 7.25 12.29
N THR A 168 19.79 7.10 10.98
CA THR A 168 19.37 5.84 10.35
C THR A 168 20.44 5.40 9.36
N ILE A 169 20.85 4.14 9.46
CA ILE A 169 21.77 3.47 8.54
C ILE A 169 21.06 2.23 7.98
N SER A 170 21.01 2.08 6.68
CA SER A 170 20.40 0.93 6.03
C SER A 170 21.23 0.43 4.85
N ASP A 171 21.22 -0.88 4.65
CA ASP A 171 21.76 -1.50 3.45
C ASP A 171 20.75 -1.36 2.28
N LEU A 172 21.16 -0.76 1.17
CA LEU A 172 20.27 -0.47 0.06
C LEU A 172 19.87 -1.70 -0.76
N TYR A 173 20.70 -2.74 -0.75
CA TYR A 173 20.38 -3.98 -1.46
C TYR A 173 19.36 -4.82 -0.71
N SER A 174 19.68 -5.24 0.50
CA SER A 174 18.85 -6.11 1.33
C SER A 174 17.66 -5.39 1.95
N ARG A 175 17.69 -4.06 2.00
CA ARG A 175 16.74 -3.21 2.74
C ARG A 175 16.79 -3.43 4.25
N TYR A 176 17.85 -4.05 4.73
CA TYR A 176 18.06 -4.27 6.15
C TYR A 176 18.41 -2.97 6.85
N VAL A 177 17.76 -2.70 7.97
CA VAL A 177 18.06 -1.56 8.82
C VAL A 177 19.22 -1.94 9.74
N ILE A 178 20.41 -1.44 9.40
CA ILE A 178 21.66 -1.71 10.13
C ILE A 178 21.61 -1.07 11.50
N ARG A 179 21.16 0.20 11.56
CA ARG A 179 21.07 0.95 12.81
C ARG A 179 20.02 2.04 12.76
N VAL A 180 19.29 2.16 13.85
CA VAL A 180 18.47 3.33 14.17
C VAL A 180 18.88 3.76 15.57
N GLU A 181 19.38 4.97 15.71
CA GLU A 181 19.89 5.47 16.99
C GLU A 181 19.49 6.93 17.18
N GLY A 182 18.83 7.23 18.30
CA GLY A 182 18.58 8.60 18.73
C GLY A 182 19.87 9.20 19.28
N LEU A 183 20.43 10.17 18.59
CA LEU A 183 21.61 10.89 19.05
C LEU A 183 21.21 12.19 19.75
N PRO A 184 21.94 12.62 20.78
CA PRO A 184 21.66 13.91 21.43
C PRO A 184 21.84 15.09 20.47
N GLN A 185 22.71 14.94 19.48
CA GLN A 185 22.99 15.94 18.46
C GLN A 185 23.63 15.31 17.22
N ALA A 186 23.29 15.82 16.04
CA ALA A 186 23.88 15.42 14.77
C ALA A 186 25.30 15.97 14.60
N THR A 187 26.25 15.51 15.41
CA THR A 187 27.65 15.89 15.35
C THR A 187 28.54 14.77 14.80
N ILE A 188 29.71 15.14 14.30
CA ILE A 188 30.68 14.18 13.77
C ILE A 188 31.05 13.12 14.83
N GLY A 189 31.28 13.53 16.09
CA GLY A 189 31.68 12.61 17.15
C GLY A 189 30.64 11.54 17.47
N TRP A 190 29.39 11.92 17.63
CA TRP A 190 28.30 10.97 17.86
C TRP A 190 28.06 10.07 16.66
N THR A 191 28.04 10.65 15.46
CA THR A 191 27.88 9.89 14.21
C THR A 191 29.01 8.87 14.02
N GLN A 192 30.26 9.28 14.24
CA GLN A 192 31.43 8.39 14.14
C GLN A 192 31.37 7.24 15.15
N LYS A 193 30.90 7.49 16.39
CA LYS A 193 30.72 6.46 17.41
C LYS A 193 29.66 5.41 16.95
N SER A 194 28.55 5.88 16.39
CA SER A 194 27.49 5.04 15.84
C SER A 194 28.02 4.17 14.69
N PHE A 195 28.77 4.75 13.76
CA PHE A 195 29.37 4.01 12.64
C PHE A 195 30.41 2.99 13.10
N LYS A 196 31.27 3.30 14.08
CA LYS A 196 32.20 2.32 14.64
C LYS A 196 31.50 1.08 15.18
N ALA A 197 30.35 1.26 15.84
CA ALA A 197 29.54 0.14 16.32
C ALA A 197 28.92 -0.67 15.17
N ALA A 198 28.42 0.01 14.12
CA ALA A 198 27.88 -0.64 12.93
C ALA A 198 28.96 -1.42 12.18
N PHE A 199 30.12 -0.83 11.96
CA PHE A 199 31.25 -1.46 11.26
C PHE A 199 31.79 -2.71 12.00
N ARG A 200 31.85 -2.67 13.33
CA ARG A 200 32.28 -3.83 14.14
C ARG A 200 31.31 -5.01 13.99
N ARG A 201 30.03 -4.74 13.78
CA ARG A 201 29.00 -5.79 13.72
C ARG A 201 28.77 -6.32 12.31
N TYR A 202 28.84 -5.47 11.30
CA TYR A 202 28.42 -5.81 9.93
C TYR A 202 29.56 -5.71 8.91
N GLY A 203 30.75 -5.27 9.30
CA GLY A 203 31.85 -4.97 8.39
C GLY A 203 31.72 -3.57 7.75
N LEU A 204 32.68 -3.25 6.90
CA LEU A 204 32.70 -1.99 6.15
C LEU A 204 31.88 -2.16 4.85
N PRO A 205 31.03 -1.20 4.48
CA PRO A 205 30.46 -1.16 3.14
C PRO A 205 31.50 -0.68 2.13
N GLU A 206 31.24 -0.89 0.86
CA GLU A 206 32.08 -0.33 -0.20
C GLU A 206 31.75 1.15 -0.42
N ILE A 207 30.48 1.51 -0.33
CA ILE A 207 29.96 2.86 -0.59
C ILE A 207 29.07 3.30 0.57
N ILE A 208 29.22 4.55 1.01
CA ILE A 208 28.28 5.23 1.90
C ILE A 208 27.61 6.36 1.12
N ARG A 209 26.28 6.27 0.97
CA ARG A 209 25.45 7.29 0.32
C ARG A 209 24.79 8.17 1.36
N VAL A 210 25.01 9.48 1.23
CA VAL A 210 24.55 10.50 2.18
C VAL A 210 23.90 11.68 1.44
N ASP A 211 23.20 12.54 2.19
CA ASP A 211 22.77 13.84 1.71
C ASP A 211 23.91 14.87 1.73
N ASN A 212 23.62 16.07 1.21
CA ASN A 212 24.58 17.18 1.19
C ASN A 212 24.56 18.02 2.50
N GLY A 213 23.92 17.52 3.55
CA GLY A 213 23.80 18.21 4.83
C GLY A 213 24.92 17.88 5.82
N ALA A 214 25.09 18.74 6.82
CA ALA A 214 25.95 18.43 7.96
C ALA A 214 25.34 17.27 8.79
N PRO A 215 26.16 16.37 9.35
CA PRO A 215 27.62 16.36 9.42
C PRO A 215 28.32 15.66 8.25
N PHE A 216 27.61 15.23 7.21
CA PHE A 216 28.14 14.43 6.11
C PHE A 216 28.93 15.26 5.10
N ALA A 217 28.43 16.45 4.78
CA ALA A 217 29.08 17.40 3.88
C ALA A 217 29.53 18.65 4.62
N SER A 218 30.42 19.40 3.99
CA SER A 218 30.91 20.70 4.48
C SER A 218 31.14 21.66 3.32
N MET A 219 31.43 22.92 3.64
CA MET A 219 31.88 23.93 2.66
C MET A 219 33.37 23.83 2.32
N GLY A 220 34.06 22.82 2.81
CA GLY A 220 35.48 22.59 2.53
C GLY A 220 35.72 22.08 1.10
N PRO A 221 37.02 21.85 0.76
CA PRO A 221 37.42 21.33 -0.54
C PRO A 221 36.68 20.05 -0.91
N GLY A 222 36.10 20.02 -2.10
CA GLY A 222 35.31 18.88 -2.58
C GLY A 222 34.00 18.62 -1.84
N GLY A 223 33.54 19.53 -0.95
CA GLY A 223 32.34 19.35 -0.14
C GLY A 223 32.51 18.36 1.01
N LEU A 224 33.70 17.84 1.23
CA LEU A 224 33.99 16.79 2.19
C LEU A 224 34.03 17.32 3.64
N SER A 225 33.35 16.61 4.54
CA SER A 225 33.44 16.82 5.98
C SER A 225 34.56 15.95 6.58
N ARG A 226 34.94 16.21 7.85
CA ARG A 226 35.84 15.31 8.58
C ARG A 226 35.30 13.87 8.66
N LEU A 227 34.00 13.68 8.66
CA LEU A 227 33.37 12.37 8.68
C LEU A 227 33.56 11.66 7.34
N SER A 228 33.29 12.35 6.22
CA SER A 228 33.54 11.83 4.87
C SER A 228 34.99 11.45 4.64
N VAL A 229 35.93 12.32 5.06
CA VAL A 229 37.36 12.05 4.98
C VAL A 229 37.75 10.82 5.80
N TRP A 230 37.14 10.64 6.98
CA TRP A 230 37.37 9.44 7.79
C TRP A 230 36.88 8.16 7.09
N TRP A 231 35.74 8.16 6.43
CA TRP A 231 35.26 7.02 5.65
C TRP A 231 36.21 6.70 4.49
N ILE A 232 36.62 7.72 3.73
CA ILE A 232 37.59 7.56 2.63
C ILE A 232 38.88 6.95 3.15
N GLY A 233 39.39 7.39 4.32
CA GLY A 233 40.54 6.82 4.97
C GLY A 233 40.41 5.36 5.40
N LEU A 234 39.16 4.85 5.50
CA LEU A 234 38.85 3.43 5.73
C LEU A 234 38.66 2.64 4.42
N GLY A 235 38.85 3.25 3.26
CA GLY A 235 38.64 2.64 1.95
C GLY A 235 37.21 2.63 1.48
N ILE A 236 36.34 3.43 2.10
CA ILE A 236 34.91 3.51 1.74
C ILE A 236 34.71 4.68 0.78
N GLU A 237 34.02 4.44 -0.34
CA GLU A 237 33.62 5.50 -1.26
C GLU A 237 32.42 6.29 -0.68
N VAL A 238 32.43 7.61 -0.87
CA VAL A 238 31.34 8.48 -0.39
C VAL A 238 30.59 9.05 -1.57
N GLU A 239 29.31 8.67 -1.69
CA GLU A 239 28.38 9.21 -2.68
C GLU A 239 27.46 10.25 -2.05
N PHE A 240 27.42 11.44 -2.62
CA PHE A 240 26.46 12.46 -2.24
C PHE A 240 25.22 12.40 -3.12
N SER A 241 24.04 12.49 -2.50
CA SER A 241 22.77 12.60 -3.22
C SER A 241 22.77 13.87 -4.08
N ARG A 242 22.17 13.79 -5.27
CA ARG A 242 22.13 14.94 -6.17
C ARG A 242 21.24 16.05 -5.59
N PRO A 243 21.67 17.30 -5.66
CA PRO A 243 20.88 18.43 -5.19
C PRO A 243 19.49 18.46 -5.82
N GLY A 244 18.46 18.62 -5.01
CA GLY A 244 17.05 18.68 -5.47
C GLY A 244 16.49 17.36 -6.02
N CYS A 245 17.14 16.23 -5.75
CA CYS A 245 16.70 14.89 -6.15
C CYS A 245 16.32 14.02 -4.94
N PRO A 246 15.20 14.27 -4.27
CA PRO A 246 14.77 13.47 -3.11
C PRO A 246 14.58 11.98 -3.45
N GLN A 247 14.38 11.66 -4.73
CA GLN A 247 14.23 10.28 -5.22
C GLN A 247 15.46 9.42 -4.96
N ASP A 248 16.66 10.01 -4.84
CA ASP A 248 17.90 9.29 -4.54
C ASP A 248 17.87 8.67 -3.13
N ASN A 249 17.07 9.25 -2.21
CA ASN A 249 16.87 8.79 -0.84
C ASN A 249 15.44 8.29 -0.54
N GLY A 250 14.65 8.01 -1.58
CA GLY A 250 13.22 7.64 -1.46
C GLY A 250 12.95 6.39 -0.63
N TYR A 251 13.97 5.58 -0.31
CA TYR A 251 13.85 4.47 0.64
C TYR A 251 13.83 4.98 2.08
N HIS A 252 14.73 5.88 2.45
CA HIS A 252 14.78 6.50 3.78
C HIS A 252 13.51 7.29 4.09
N GLU A 253 13.00 8.06 3.13
CA GLU A 253 11.73 8.77 3.29
C GLU A 253 10.58 7.83 3.68
N ARG A 254 10.47 6.67 3.00
CA ARG A 254 9.45 5.66 3.32
C ARG A 254 9.67 5.01 4.67
N MET A 255 10.92 4.71 5.01
CA MET A 255 11.29 4.15 6.31
C MET A 255 10.98 5.13 7.44
N HIS A 256 11.36 6.41 7.28
CA HIS A 256 11.04 7.46 8.23
C HIS A 256 9.54 7.68 8.41
N GLY A 257 8.75 7.57 7.32
CA GLY A 257 7.30 7.58 7.40
C GLY A 257 6.76 6.45 8.27
N THR A 258 7.35 5.26 8.19
CA THR A 258 6.98 4.11 9.02
C THR A 258 7.35 4.30 10.49
N LEU A 259 8.57 4.81 10.76
CA LEU A 259 9.06 5.08 12.13
C LEU A 259 8.28 6.18 12.86
N LYS A 260 7.54 7.03 12.14
CA LYS A 260 6.67 8.04 12.76
C LYS A 260 5.35 7.45 13.26
N ASP A 261 4.93 6.33 12.70
CA ASP A 261 3.63 5.72 12.94
C ASP A 261 3.68 4.59 13.98
N ASP A 262 4.88 4.15 14.33
CA ASP A 262 5.16 3.15 15.36
C ASP A 262 5.62 3.84 16.66
#